data_4ba471f9dce4604e3324f0982b17c91d
#
_entry.id   4ba471f9dce4604e3324f0982b17c91d
#
_cell.length_a   1.000
_cell.length_b   1.000
_cell.length_c   1.000
_cell.angle_alpha   90.00
_cell.angle_beta   90.00
_cell.angle_gamma   90.00
#
_symmetry.space_group_name_H-M   'P 1'
#
loop_
_entity.id
_entity.type
_entity.pdbx_description
1 polymer ?
#
loop_
_entity_poly.entity_id
_entity_poly.type
_entity_poly.pdbx_seq_one_letter_code
_entity_poly.pdbx_strand_id
1 'polypeptide(L)'
;MLIRPYNDADEAAVIALWQEALPDAAPHNDPALAIRKKMEAGGDLFLVAEVGGGVVGTVMGGYDGHRGWVYSLAVREPYRRQGVGRALLRHLEAALAKRGCLKVNLQVRTSNVAIVPFYQALGYRVEELVSMGKRLY
;
A
#
# COMPACT_ATOMS: atom_id res chain seq x y z
N MET A 1 -0.27 -10.58 -15.32
CA MET A 1 -0.56 -9.63 -14.23
C MET A 1 -0.40 -8.21 -14.74
N LEU A 2 -1.39 -7.37 -14.48
CA LEU A 2 -1.37 -5.95 -14.85
C LEU A 2 -1.34 -5.09 -13.59
N ILE A 3 -0.37 -4.18 -13.48
CA ILE A 3 -0.33 -3.17 -12.44
C ILE A 3 -0.84 -1.86 -13.05
N ARG A 4 -1.84 -1.27 -12.46
CA ARG A 4 -2.48 -0.05 -12.95
C ARG A 4 -3.02 0.80 -11.80
N PRO A 5 -3.34 2.09 -12.05
CA PRO A 5 -4.01 2.90 -11.05
C PRO A 5 -5.39 2.34 -10.69
N TYR A 6 -5.76 2.54 -9.43
CA TYR A 6 -7.12 2.27 -8.95
C TYR A 6 -8.14 3.12 -9.71
N ASN A 7 -9.32 2.56 -9.94
CA ASN A 7 -10.49 3.31 -10.38
C ASN A 7 -11.73 2.89 -9.57
N ASP A 8 -12.81 3.65 -9.68
CA ASP A 8 -13.99 3.44 -8.84
C ASP A 8 -14.64 2.06 -9.00
N ALA A 9 -14.47 1.42 -10.15
CA ALA A 9 -14.98 0.06 -10.36
C ALA A 9 -14.26 -0.98 -9.48
N ASP A 10 -13.10 -0.65 -8.94
CA ASP A 10 -12.31 -1.54 -8.08
C ASP A 10 -12.74 -1.50 -6.61
N GLU A 11 -13.59 -0.55 -6.22
CA GLU A 11 -13.86 -0.26 -4.80
C GLU A 11 -14.30 -1.50 -4.02
N ALA A 12 -15.28 -2.22 -4.51
CA ALA A 12 -15.82 -3.39 -3.80
C ALA A 12 -14.75 -4.46 -3.59
N ALA A 13 -13.94 -4.74 -4.61
CA ALA A 13 -12.88 -5.74 -4.53
C ALA A 13 -11.77 -5.31 -3.58
N VAL A 14 -11.41 -4.03 -3.58
CA VAL A 14 -10.37 -3.49 -2.68
C VAL A 14 -10.85 -3.51 -1.23
N ILE A 15 -12.09 -3.10 -0.97
CA ILE A 15 -12.65 -3.16 0.39
C ILE A 15 -12.63 -4.60 0.91
N ALA A 16 -13.09 -5.56 0.10
CA ALA A 16 -13.08 -6.98 0.49
C ALA A 16 -11.66 -7.47 0.79
N LEU A 17 -10.70 -7.10 -0.04
CA LEU A 17 -9.29 -7.45 0.16
C LEU A 17 -8.74 -6.88 1.49
N TRP A 18 -9.00 -5.61 1.76
CA TRP A 18 -8.49 -4.98 2.98
C TRP A 18 -9.15 -5.49 4.24
N GLN A 19 -10.44 -5.80 4.19
CA GLN A 19 -11.13 -6.41 5.33
C GLN A 19 -10.53 -7.77 5.70
N GLU A 20 -10.07 -8.53 4.71
CA GLU A 20 -9.45 -9.84 4.91
C GLU A 20 -7.97 -9.72 5.32
N ALA A 21 -7.21 -8.92 4.57
CA ALA A 21 -5.74 -8.89 4.69
C ALA A 21 -5.23 -7.85 5.68
N LEU A 22 -5.98 -6.76 5.92
CA LEU A 22 -5.57 -5.62 6.73
C LEU A 22 -6.66 -5.24 7.74
N PRO A 23 -7.17 -6.16 8.55
CA PRO A 23 -8.24 -5.83 9.49
C PRO A 23 -7.78 -4.78 10.51
N ASP A 24 -8.58 -3.72 10.65
CA ASP A 24 -8.31 -2.64 11.59
C ASP A 24 -9.63 -1.98 11.99
N ALA A 25 -9.87 -1.86 13.29
CA ALA A 25 -11.09 -1.28 13.83
C ALA A 25 -11.02 0.24 13.99
N ALA A 26 -9.86 0.88 13.78
CA ALA A 26 -9.72 2.32 13.92
C ALA A 26 -10.53 3.04 12.83
N PRO A 27 -11.36 4.06 13.19
CA PRO A 27 -12.22 4.74 12.23
C PRO A 27 -11.47 5.36 11.04
N HIS A 28 -10.27 5.89 11.24
CA HIS A 28 -9.48 6.49 10.15
C HIS A 28 -8.92 5.44 9.16
N ASN A 29 -8.97 4.16 9.52
CA ASN A 29 -8.57 3.04 8.66
C ASN A 29 -9.78 2.27 8.09
N ASP A 30 -11.00 2.81 8.24
CA ASP A 30 -12.15 2.26 7.53
C ASP A 30 -11.87 2.23 6.03
N PRO A 31 -11.98 1.07 5.35
CA PRO A 31 -11.57 0.95 3.95
C PRO A 31 -12.24 1.95 3.01
N ALA A 32 -13.54 2.10 3.08
CA ALA A 32 -14.26 3.02 2.20
C ALA A 32 -13.84 4.47 2.44
N LEU A 33 -13.66 4.87 3.70
CA LEU A 33 -13.19 6.22 4.05
C LEU A 33 -11.76 6.44 3.59
N ALA A 34 -10.87 5.47 3.79
CA ALA A 34 -9.47 5.57 3.39
C ALA A 34 -9.35 5.73 1.87
N ILE A 35 -10.11 4.97 1.09
CA ILE A 35 -10.15 5.10 -0.37
C ILE A 35 -10.61 6.49 -0.78
N ARG A 36 -11.73 6.96 -0.23
CA ARG A 36 -12.28 8.27 -0.57
C ARG A 36 -11.28 9.39 -0.26
N LYS A 37 -10.67 9.38 0.92
CA LYS A 37 -9.67 10.37 1.31
C LYS A 37 -8.46 10.33 0.39
N LYS A 38 -8.01 9.15 0.00
CA LYS A 38 -6.89 9.00 -0.92
C LYS A 38 -7.22 9.59 -2.29
N MET A 39 -8.41 9.32 -2.82
CA MET A 39 -8.81 9.83 -4.12
C MET A 39 -8.98 11.35 -4.11
N GLU A 40 -9.47 11.93 -3.01
CA GLU A 40 -9.53 13.38 -2.83
C GLU A 40 -8.15 14.03 -2.80
N ALA A 41 -7.17 13.38 -2.19
CA ALA A 41 -5.80 13.88 -2.07
C ALA A 41 -4.96 13.68 -3.34
N GLY A 42 -5.40 12.80 -4.24
CA GLY A 42 -4.69 12.44 -5.46
C GLY A 42 -4.42 10.95 -5.53
N GLY A 43 -5.16 10.24 -6.39
CA GLY A 43 -5.19 8.78 -6.44
C GLY A 43 -4.24 8.13 -7.43
N ASP A 44 -3.38 8.87 -8.09
CA ASP A 44 -2.50 8.36 -9.16
C ASP A 44 -1.39 7.42 -8.66
N LEU A 45 -1.08 7.45 -7.37
CA LEU A 45 -0.16 6.51 -6.73
C LEU A 45 -0.88 5.39 -5.95
N PHE A 46 -2.17 5.30 -6.11
CA PHE A 46 -2.93 4.16 -5.59
C PHE A 46 -3.04 3.13 -6.71
N LEU A 47 -2.30 2.02 -6.54
CA LEU A 47 -2.15 1.01 -7.59
C LEU A 47 -2.85 -0.29 -7.20
N VAL A 48 -3.37 -0.97 -8.21
CA VAL A 48 -3.92 -2.32 -8.06
C VAL A 48 -3.21 -3.29 -8.99
N ALA A 49 -3.15 -4.54 -8.57
CA ALA A 49 -2.70 -5.66 -9.40
C ALA A 49 -3.91 -6.44 -9.86
N GLU A 50 -4.02 -6.65 -11.17
CA GLU A 50 -5.14 -7.35 -11.81
C GLU A 50 -4.63 -8.65 -12.44
N VAL A 51 -5.34 -9.74 -12.18
CA VAL A 51 -5.10 -11.04 -12.81
C VAL A 51 -6.45 -11.58 -13.25
N GLY A 52 -6.55 -11.94 -14.53
CA GLY A 52 -7.79 -12.51 -15.08
C GLY A 52 -9.01 -11.59 -14.95
N GLY A 53 -8.81 -10.27 -14.98
CA GLY A 53 -9.88 -9.29 -14.84
C GLY A 53 -10.29 -8.98 -13.40
N GLY A 54 -9.65 -9.60 -12.40
CA GLY A 54 -9.92 -9.38 -10.98
C GLY A 54 -8.76 -8.72 -10.24
N VAL A 55 -9.09 -7.87 -9.28
CA VAL A 55 -8.09 -7.24 -8.41
C VAL A 55 -7.60 -8.27 -7.38
N VAL A 56 -6.29 -8.52 -7.37
CA VAL A 56 -5.66 -9.48 -6.47
C VAL A 56 -4.69 -8.85 -5.48
N GLY A 57 -4.36 -7.58 -5.67
CA GLY A 57 -3.45 -6.87 -4.78
C GLY A 57 -3.57 -5.37 -4.89
N THR A 58 -3.11 -4.67 -3.87
CA THR A 58 -3.10 -3.21 -3.80
C THR A 58 -1.80 -2.69 -3.19
N VAL A 59 -1.46 -1.46 -3.53
CA VAL A 59 -0.53 -0.62 -2.76
C VAL A 59 -0.98 0.83 -2.86
N MET A 60 -0.90 1.54 -1.76
CA MET A 60 -1.19 2.96 -1.71
C MET A 60 0.10 3.72 -1.46
N GLY A 61 0.42 4.66 -2.34
CA GLY A 61 1.61 5.48 -2.19
C GLY A 61 1.28 6.96 -2.08
N GLY A 62 2.19 7.70 -1.51
CA GLY A 62 2.10 9.14 -1.44
C GLY A 62 3.47 9.78 -1.44
N TYR A 63 3.55 11.02 -1.92
CA TYR A 63 4.78 11.81 -1.90
C TYR A 63 4.44 13.20 -1.38
N ASP A 64 5.06 13.57 -0.27
CA ASP A 64 4.82 14.87 0.38
C ASP A 64 5.84 15.95 -0.03
N GLY A 65 6.68 15.67 -1.02
CA GLY A 65 7.77 16.54 -1.44
C GLY A 65 9.07 16.27 -0.72
N HIS A 66 9.05 15.50 0.35
CA HIS A 66 10.23 15.13 1.13
C HIS A 66 10.46 13.63 1.13
N ARG A 67 9.43 12.85 1.46
CA ARG A 67 9.48 11.38 1.49
C ARG A 67 8.31 10.77 0.76
N GLY A 68 8.56 9.62 0.14
CA GLY A 68 7.51 8.73 -0.32
C GLY A 68 7.06 7.83 0.82
N TRP A 69 5.78 7.48 0.85
CA TRP A 69 5.20 6.60 1.84
C TRP A 69 4.43 5.47 1.17
N VAL A 70 4.51 4.30 1.78
CA VAL A 70 3.78 3.11 1.36
C VAL A 70 2.73 2.77 2.40
N TYR A 71 1.50 2.57 1.95
CA TYR A 71 0.37 2.14 2.78
C TYR A 71 -0.37 1.00 2.09
N SER A 72 -1.06 0.20 2.88
CA SER A 72 -2.06 -0.77 2.39
C SER A 72 -1.54 -1.70 1.29
N LEU A 73 -0.32 -2.19 1.45
CA LEU A 73 0.18 -3.27 0.61
C LEU A 73 -0.53 -4.55 1.04
N ALA A 74 -1.34 -5.10 0.15
CA ALA A 74 -2.12 -6.29 0.41
C ALA A 74 -2.21 -7.16 -0.83
N VAL A 75 -2.17 -8.47 -0.65
CA VAL A 75 -2.31 -9.45 -1.72
C VAL A 75 -3.28 -10.54 -1.26
N ARG A 76 -4.23 -10.92 -2.12
CA ARG A 76 -5.16 -12.01 -1.83
C ARG A 76 -4.38 -13.30 -1.60
N GLU A 77 -4.80 -14.06 -0.62
CA GLU A 77 -4.08 -15.27 -0.18
C GLU A 77 -3.71 -16.22 -1.32
N PRO A 78 -4.63 -16.60 -2.25
CA PRO A 78 -4.26 -17.52 -3.34
C PRO A 78 -3.18 -17.00 -4.27
N TYR A 79 -2.91 -15.69 -4.25
CA TYR A 79 -1.94 -15.04 -5.14
C TYR A 79 -0.66 -14.63 -4.42
N ARG A 80 -0.54 -14.95 -3.13
CA ARG A 80 0.68 -14.66 -2.36
C ARG A 80 1.82 -15.56 -2.80
N ARG A 81 3.06 -15.10 -2.56
CA ARG A 81 4.31 -15.80 -2.91
C ARG A 81 4.47 -16.00 -4.42
N GLN A 82 3.83 -15.16 -5.22
CA GLN A 82 3.91 -15.19 -6.68
C GLN A 82 4.46 -13.88 -7.25
N GLY A 83 5.04 -13.04 -6.40
CA GLY A 83 5.66 -11.78 -6.82
C GLY A 83 4.71 -10.61 -6.99
N VAL A 84 3.44 -10.70 -6.61
CA VAL A 84 2.47 -9.61 -6.74
C VAL A 84 2.85 -8.41 -5.88
N GLY A 85 3.13 -8.61 -4.60
CA GLY A 85 3.54 -7.53 -3.69
C GLY A 85 4.82 -6.86 -4.13
N ARG A 86 5.79 -7.65 -4.56
CA ARG A 86 7.05 -7.13 -5.11
C ARG A 86 6.80 -6.26 -6.34
N ALA A 87 5.98 -6.72 -7.27
CA ALA A 87 5.67 -5.97 -8.50
C ALA A 87 4.97 -4.66 -8.18
N LEU A 88 4.01 -4.65 -7.25
CA LEU A 88 3.34 -3.44 -6.80
C LEU A 88 4.33 -2.44 -6.22
N LEU A 89 5.21 -2.87 -5.32
CA LEU A 89 6.22 -1.98 -4.73
C LEU A 89 7.18 -1.44 -5.77
N ARG A 90 7.67 -2.26 -6.70
CA ARG A 90 8.57 -1.81 -7.76
C ARG A 90 7.92 -0.77 -8.67
N HIS A 91 6.65 -0.96 -9.02
CA HIS A 91 5.89 0.03 -9.79
C HIS A 91 5.75 1.35 -9.03
N LEU A 92 5.40 1.28 -7.76
CA LEU A 92 5.27 2.47 -6.93
C LEU A 92 6.60 3.20 -6.77
N GLU A 93 7.67 2.48 -6.48
CA GLU A 93 9.02 3.07 -6.36
C GLU A 93 9.44 3.78 -7.64
N ALA A 94 9.19 3.18 -8.80
CA ALA A 94 9.50 3.80 -10.09
C ALA A 94 8.69 5.08 -10.31
N ALA A 95 7.41 5.08 -9.97
CA ALA A 95 6.56 6.26 -10.08
C ALA A 95 7.00 7.39 -9.13
N LEU A 96 7.39 7.04 -7.91
CA LEU A 96 7.94 7.99 -6.93
C LEU A 96 9.27 8.58 -7.41
N ALA A 97 10.17 7.74 -7.92
CA ALA A 97 11.47 8.20 -8.43
C ALA A 97 11.31 9.20 -9.57
N LYS A 98 10.35 9.00 -10.46
CA LYS A 98 10.04 9.95 -11.55
C LYS A 98 9.59 11.32 -11.06
N ARG A 99 9.07 11.40 -9.83
CA ARG A 99 8.66 12.65 -9.18
C ARG A 99 9.77 13.32 -8.39
N GLY A 100 10.98 12.75 -8.40
CA GLY A 100 12.11 13.26 -7.64
C GLY A 100 12.16 12.78 -6.21
N CYS A 101 11.36 11.78 -5.84
CA CYS A 101 11.39 11.19 -4.50
C CYS A 101 12.73 10.47 -4.27
N LEU A 102 13.43 10.82 -3.19
CA LEU A 102 14.75 10.28 -2.88
C LEU A 102 14.71 9.13 -1.88
N LYS A 103 13.65 9.01 -1.11
CA LYS A 103 13.54 8.00 -0.06
C LYS A 103 12.08 7.61 0.16
N VAL A 104 11.86 6.31 0.26
CA VAL A 104 10.54 5.73 0.54
C VAL A 104 10.54 5.14 1.94
N ASN A 105 9.54 5.48 2.72
CA ASN A 105 9.32 4.95 4.06
C ASN A 105 8.02 4.15 4.13
N LEU A 106 7.97 3.23 5.06
CA LEU A 106 6.76 2.50 5.42
C LEU A 106 6.81 2.14 6.90
N GLN A 107 5.66 1.81 7.44
CA GLN A 107 5.53 1.37 8.82
C GLN A 107 4.97 -0.05 8.84
N VAL A 108 5.52 -0.87 9.71
CA VAL A 108 5.06 -2.24 9.94
C VAL A 108 4.54 -2.33 11.37
N ARG A 109 3.30 -2.81 11.53
CA ARG A 109 2.77 -3.06 12.87
C ARG A 109 3.59 -4.12 13.58
N THR A 110 3.86 -3.93 14.86
CA THR A 110 4.59 -4.94 15.65
C THR A 110 3.90 -6.29 15.63
N SER A 111 2.58 -6.31 15.50
CA SER A 111 1.80 -7.56 15.35
C SER A 111 2.05 -8.28 14.02
N ASN A 112 2.66 -7.59 13.05
CA ASN A 112 2.95 -8.14 11.72
C ASN A 112 4.45 -8.12 11.41
N VAL A 113 5.29 -8.23 12.41
CA VAL A 113 6.75 -8.17 12.25
C VAL A 113 7.30 -9.26 11.32
N ALA A 114 6.56 -10.35 11.13
CA ALA A 114 6.93 -11.43 10.21
C ALA A 114 7.06 -10.98 8.76
N ILE A 115 6.46 -9.83 8.37
CA ILE A 115 6.58 -9.28 7.01
C ILE A 115 7.91 -8.54 6.79
N VAL A 116 8.63 -8.19 7.85
CA VAL A 116 9.86 -7.41 7.74
C VAL A 116 10.89 -8.01 6.79
N PRO A 117 11.18 -9.33 6.82
CA PRO A 117 12.12 -9.93 5.87
C PRO A 117 11.74 -9.74 4.40
N PHE A 118 10.44 -9.69 4.09
CA PHE A 118 9.96 -9.40 2.73
C PHE A 118 10.43 -8.02 2.29
N TYR A 119 10.25 -7.00 3.12
CA TYR A 119 10.70 -5.65 2.80
C TYR A 119 12.22 -5.53 2.76
N GLN A 120 12.92 -6.20 3.68
CA GLN A 120 14.39 -6.20 3.69
C GLN A 120 14.97 -6.78 2.39
N ALA A 121 14.34 -7.84 1.85
CA ALA A 121 14.74 -8.42 0.58
C ALA A 121 14.59 -7.44 -0.59
N LEU A 122 13.76 -6.42 -0.44
CA LEU A 122 13.54 -5.37 -1.45
C LEU A 122 14.36 -4.10 -1.19
N GLY A 123 15.25 -4.14 -0.20
CA GLY A 123 16.17 -3.04 0.10
C GLY A 123 15.72 -2.09 1.21
N TYR A 124 14.60 -2.38 1.86
CA TYR A 124 14.17 -1.59 3.03
C TYR A 124 14.95 -2.00 4.26
N ARG A 125 15.15 -1.07 5.17
CA ARG A 125 15.87 -1.30 6.42
C ARG A 125 15.04 -0.83 7.60
N VAL A 126 15.15 -1.53 8.71
CA VAL A 126 14.61 -1.04 9.99
C VAL A 126 15.44 0.17 10.41
N GLU A 127 14.75 1.27 10.71
CA GLU A 127 15.41 2.52 11.10
C GLU A 127 15.34 2.70 12.62
N GLU A 128 16.37 3.39 13.16
CA GLU A 128 16.44 3.72 14.59
C GLU A 128 15.63 4.99 14.88
N LEU A 129 14.31 4.89 14.72
CA LEU A 129 13.37 5.99 14.90
C LEU A 129 12.18 5.53 15.72
N VAL A 130 11.70 6.40 16.57
CA VAL A 130 10.43 6.17 17.27
C VAL A 130 9.32 6.75 16.41
N SER A 131 8.33 5.94 16.07
CA SER A 131 7.15 6.40 15.35
C SER A 131 6.10 6.86 16.34
N MET A 132 5.56 8.05 16.13
CA MET A 132 4.53 8.63 16.98
C MET A 132 3.33 9.02 16.13
N GLY A 133 2.13 8.85 16.66
CA GLY A 133 0.90 9.22 15.99
C GLY A 133 -0.10 9.87 16.95
N LYS A 134 -0.95 10.75 16.41
CA LYS A 134 -2.03 11.40 17.17
C LYS A 134 -3.28 11.44 16.31
N ARG A 135 -4.39 10.93 16.85
CA ARG A 135 -5.70 11.08 16.20
C ARG A 135 -6.16 12.53 16.33
N LEU A 136 -6.78 13.05 15.27
CA LEU A 136 -7.33 14.41 15.26
C LEU A 136 -8.84 14.42 15.43
N TYR A 137 -9.39 13.33 15.90
CA TYR A 137 -10.82 13.15 16.13
C TYR A 137 -11.10 12.45 17.45
#